data_646f6a2d6724eec329c9516719944f9a
#
_entry.id   646f6a2d6724eec329c9516719944f9a
#
_cell.length_a   1.000
_cell.length_b   1.000
_cell.length_c   1.000
_cell.angle_alpha   90.00
_cell.angle_beta   90.00
_cell.angle_gamma   90.00
#
_symmetry.space_group_name_H-M   'P 1'
#
loop_
_entity.id
_entity.type
_entity.pdbx_description
1 polymer ?
#
loop_
_entity_poly.entity_id
_entity_poly.type
_entity_poly.pdbx_seq_one_letter_code
_entity_poly.pdbx_strand_id
1 'polypeptide(L)'
;MPAPSRSQAERTEATRAALVAAARPLFAERGFAGVSAEEIVAAAGVSRGALHHHYVDKKGLFRAVFEQLEADFMTDVVAAIDGVPAEELVPVAISAFLDICARPEVRRIGLTDAPAVLGWADWRSIEAEHGLSLVVALAADSEPVRSGTTSADVLGQLVLSALIESALLVADAADPVRRRQEVEATLLTL
;
A
#
# COMPACT_ATOMS: atom_id res chain seq x y z
N MET A 1 -41.51 3.86 14.01
CA MET A 1 -41.07 4.81 12.99
C MET A 1 -40.20 4.04 11.99
N PRO A 2 -40.44 4.12 10.68
CA PRO A 2 -39.55 3.47 9.70
C PRO A 2 -38.20 4.17 9.72
N ALA A 3 -37.12 3.36 9.65
CA ALA A 3 -35.73 3.86 9.53
C ALA A 3 -35.60 4.75 8.27
N PRO A 4 -34.82 5.86 8.32
CA PRO A 4 -34.63 6.71 7.17
C PRO A 4 -34.06 5.90 6.00
N SER A 5 -34.67 6.06 4.81
CA SER A 5 -34.19 5.44 3.58
C SER A 5 -32.80 5.98 3.26
N ARG A 6 -31.77 5.08 3.12
CA ARG A 6 -30.43 5.47 2.67
C ARG A 6 -30.50 6.20 1.34
N SER A 7 -29.75 7.28 1.22
CA SER A 7 -29.64 8.04 -0.03
C SER A 7 -29.03 7.18 -1.15
N GLN A 8 -29.22 7.59 -2.41
CA GLN A 8 -28.58 6.92 -3.56
C GLN A 8 -27.05 6.87 -3.41
N ALA A 9 -26.42 7.96 -2.93
CA ALA A 9 -24.99 8.04 -2.71
C ALA A 9 -24.53 7.04 -1.63
N GLU A 10 -25.25 6.94 -0.50
CA GLU A 10 -24.92 5.96 0.56
C GLU A 10 -25.02 4.51 0.09
N ARG A 11 -25.98 4.18 -0.78
CA ARG A 11 -26.10 2.83 -1.37
C ARG A 11 -24.96 2.55 -2.32
N THR A 12 -24.56 3.53 -3.14
CA THR A 12 -23.43 3.46 -4.06
C THR A 12 -22.14 3.17 -3.29
N GLU A 13 -21.86 3.94 -2.25
CA GLU A 13 -20.66 3.77 -1.43
C GLU A 13 -20.68 2.43 -0.67
N ALA A 14 -21.81 2.03 -0.10
CA ALA A 14 -21.94 0.74 0.56
C ALA A 14 -21.67 -0.43 -0.39
N THR A 15 -22.09 -0.34 -1.66
CA THR A 15 -21.82 -1.39 -2.67
C THR A 15 -20.34 -1.42 -3.07
N ARG A 16 -19.70 -0.25 -3.23
CA ARG A 16 -18.26 -0.15 -3.49
C ARG A 16 -17.45 -0.78 -2.36
N ALA A 17 -17.74 -0.39 -1.13
CA ALA A 17 -17.07 -0.93 0.05
C ALA A 17 -17.27 -2.45 0.20
N ALA A 18 -18.48 -2.96 -0.06
CA ALA A 18 -18.75 -4.39 -0.01
C ALA A 18 -17.93 -5.19 -1.05
N LEU A 19 -17.78 -4.66 -2.27
CA LEU A 19 -16.95 -5.27 -3.32
C LEU A 19 -15.47 -5.31 -2.92
N VAL A 20 -14.92 -4.21 -2.40
CA VAL A 20 -13.53 -4.14 -1.93
C VAL A 20 -13.31 -5.09 -0.76
N ALA A 21 -14.20 -5.07 0.25
CA ALA A 21 -14.10 -5.94 1.43
C ALA A 21 -14.17 -7.43 1.09
N ALA A 22 -14.97 -7.82 0.08
CA ALA A 22 -15.05 -9.20 -0.39
C ALA A 22 -13.84 -9.61 -1.25
N ALA A 23 -13.33 -8.70 -2.10
CA ALA A 23 -12.23 -8.99 -3.00
C ALA A 23 -10.88 -9.09 -2.29
N ARG A 24 -10.63 -8.24 -1.30
CA ARG A 24 -9.35 -8.12 -0.59
C ARG A 24 -8.84 -9.45 -0.02
N PRO A 25 -9.58 -10.19 0.82
CA PRO A 25 -9.12 -11.48 1.34
C PRO A 25 -8.94 -12.54 0.24
N LEU A 26 -9.77 -12.52 -0.79
CA LEU A 26 -9.64 -13.45 -1.91
C LEU A 26 -8.33 -13.21 -2.70
N PHE A 27 -8.00 -11.94 -2.97
CA PHE A 27 -6.74 -11.58 -3.62
C PHE A 27 -5.52 -11.87 -2.72
N ALA A 28 -5.62 -11.62 -1.42
CA ALA A 28 -4.55 -11.93 -0.47
C ALA A 28 -4.24 -13.43 -0.44
N GLU A 29 -5.24 -14.28 -0.44
CA GLU A 29 -5.08 -15.73 -0.35
C GLU A 29 -4.65 -16.36 -1.68
N ARG A 30 -5.31 -16.00 -2.81
CA ARG A 30 -5.19 -16.71 -4.08
C ARG A 30 -4.55 -15.89 -5.20
N GLY A 31 -4.29 -14.61 -4.96
CA GLY A 31 -3.78 -13.66 -5.94
C GLY A 31 -4.82 -13.25 -6.99
N PHE A 32 -4.48 -12.22 -7.76
CA PHE A 32 -5.36 -11.68 -8.80
C PHE A 32 -5.80 -12.74 -9.82
N ALA A 33 -4.87 -13.55 -10.34
CA ALA A 33 -5.17 -14.53 -11.36
C ALA A 33 -6.06 -15.68 -10.85
N GLY A 34 -5.94 -16.04 -9.56
CA GLY A 34 -6.66 -17.17 -8.96
C GLY A 34 -8.10 -16.85 -8.52
N VAL A 35 -8.60 -15.63 -8.75
CA VAL A 35 -9.94 -15.18 -8.31
C VAL A 35 -10.75 -14.70 -9.51
N SER A 36 -11.98 -15.18 -9.66
CA SER A 36 -12.90 -14.71 -10.71
C SER A 36 -13.78 -13.55 -10.23
N ALA A 37 -14.29 -12.75 -11.18
CA ALA A 37 -15.25 -11.70 -10.87
C ALA A 37 -16.55 -12.27 -10.28
N GLU A 38 -16.95 -13.47 -10.72
CA GLU A 38 -18.14 -14.19 -10.25
C GLU A 38 -18.04 -14.56 -8.77
N GLU A 39 -16.87 -15.04 -8.33
CA GLU A 39 -16.63 -15.34 -6.92
C GLU A 39 -16.69 -14.09 -6.04
N ILE A 40 -16.11 -12.98 -6.52
CA ILE A 40 -16.13 -11.71 -5.78
C ILE A 40 -17.57 -11.19 -5.60
N VAL A 41 -18.36 -11.13 -6.68
CA VAL A 41 -19.74 -10.62 -6.58
C VAL A 41 -20.63 -11.53 -5.74
N ALA A 42 -20.40 -12.85 -5.78
CA ALA A 42 -21.08 -13.81 -4.91
C ALA A 42 -20.73 -13.57 -3.43
N ALA A 43 -19.44 -13.39 -3.12
CA ALA A 43 -18.98 -13.11 -1.77
C ALA A 43 -19.47 -11.74 -1.24
N ALA A 44 -19.56 -10.73 -2.12
CA ALA A 44 -20.08 -9.41 -1.78
C ALA A 44 -21.61 -9.33 -1.67
N GLY A 45 -22.33 -10.37 -2.11
CA GLY A 45 -23.79 -10.38 -2.16
C GLY A 45 -24.39 -9.37 -3.16
N VAL A 46 -23.66 -9.08 -4.25
CA VAL A 46 -24.09 -8.10 -5.26
C VAL A 46 -24.13 -8.73 -6.66
N SER A 47 -24.72 -8.04 -7.62
CA SER A 47 -24.76 -8.50 -9.00
C SER A 47 -23.48 -8.20 -9.78
N ARG A 48 -23.19 -8.98 -10.85
CA ARG A 48 -22.10 -8.69 -11.79
C ARG A 48 -22.23 -7.31 -12.43
N GLY A 49 -23.47 -6.85 -12.68
CA GLY A 49 -23.74 -5.50 -13.18
C GLY A 49 -23.30 -4.40 -12.20
N ALA A 50 -23.39 -4.65 -10.88
CA ALA A 50 -22.91 -3.73 -9.87
C ALA A 50 -21.39 -3.59 -9.93
N LEU A 51 -20.63 -4.71 -10.06
CA LEU A 51 -19.18 -4.64 -10.24
C LEU A 51 -18.81 -3.82 -11.48
N HIS A 52 -19.44 -4.11 -12.61
CA HIS A 52 -19.16 -3.38 -13.86
C HIS A 52 -19.52 -1.89 -13.76
N HIS A 53 -20.62 -1.56 -13.08
CA HIS A 53 -21.03 -0.18 -12.87
C HIS A 53 -20.04 0.63 -12.02
N HIS A 54 -19.46 0.01 -10.97
CA HIS A 54 -18.59 0.69 -10.02
C HIS A 54 -17.10 0.66 -10.38
N TYR A 55 -16.64 -0.42 -11.03
CA TYR A 55 -15.22 -0.68 -11.25
C TYR A 55 -14.85 -1.06 -12.68
N VAL A 56 -15.83 -1.08 -13.59
CA VAL A 56 -15.70 -1.51 -14.99
C VAL A 56 -15.36 -2.99 -15.10
N ASP A 57 -14.28 -3.47 -14.44
CA ASP A 57 -13.84 -4.85 -14.48
C ASP A 57 -13.12 -5.28 -13.17
N LYS A 58 -12.61 -6.50 -13.14
CA LYS A 58 -11.85 -7.05 -12.01
C LYS A 58 -10.55 -6.27 -11.76
N LYS A 59 -9.91 -5.74 -12.82
CA LYS A 59 -8.69 -4.93 -12.69
C LYS A 59 -8.97 -3.60 -12.01
N GLY A 60 -10.06 -2.93 -12.37
CA GLY A 60 -10.48 -1.70 -11.70
C GLY A 60 -10.81 -1.90 -10.21
N LEU A 61 -11.46 -3.04 -9.88
CA LEU A 61 -11.69 -3.41 -8.48
C LEU A 61 -10.36 -3.73 -7.76
N PHE A 62 -9.44 -4.44 -8.40
CA PHE A 62 -8.13 -4.73 -7.82
C PHE A 62 -7.34 -3.45 -7.52
N ARG A 63 -7.40 -2.45 -8.42
CA ARG A 63 -6.81 -1.13 -8.18
C ARG A 63 -7.36 -0.50 -6.89
N ALA A 64 -8.69 -0.51 -6.71
CA ALA A 64 -9.31 0.05 -5.51
C ALA A 64 -8.95 -0.74 -4.23
N VAL A 65 -8.77 -2.07 -4.32
CA VAL A 65 -8.25 -2.88 -3.21
C VAL A 65 -6.81 -2.49 -2.87
N PHE A 66 -5.98 -2.26 -3.88
CA PHE A 66 -4.59 -1.84 -3.66
C PHE A 66 -4.50 -0.42 -3.07
N GLU A 67 -5.28 0.54 -3.58
CA GLU A 67 -5.38 1.89 -3.02
C GLU A 67 -5.81 1.87 -1.53
N GLN A 68 -6.77 1.00 -1.16
CA GLN A 68 -7.16 0.83 0.23
C GLN A 68 -6.05 0.19 1.08
N LEU A 69 -5.33 -0.79 0.52
CA LEU A 69 -4.19 -1.43 1.19
C LEU A 69 -3.08 -0.41 1.49
N GLU A 70 -2.77 0.48 0.53
CA GLU A 70 -1.78 1.56 0.71
C GLU A 70 -2.22 2.58 1.78
N ALA A 71 -3.51 2.94 1.82
CA ALA A 71 -4.04 3.82 2.86
C ALA A 71 -3.92 3.19 4.27
N ASP A 72 -4.24 1.90 4.41
CA ASP A 72 -4.08 1.16 5.66
C ASP A 72 -2.61 1.02 6.03
N PHE A 73 -1.74 0.74 5.05
CA PHE A 73 -0.29 0.68 5.20
C PHE A 73 0.26 1.98 5.81
N MET A 74 -0.12 3.12 5.24
CA MET A 74 0.31 4.43 5.74
C MET A 74 -0.23 4.73 7.13
N THR A 75 -1.45 4.32 7.43
CA THR A 75 -2.03 4.44 8.79
C THR A 75 -1.18 3.67 9.80
N ASP A 76 -0.76 2.46 9.47
CA ASP A 76 0.08 1.62 10.34
C ASP A 76 1.49 2.20 10.51
N VAL A 77 2.10 2.75 9.45
CA VAL A 77 3.42 3.41 9.52
C VAL A 77 3.34 4.63 10.43
N VAL A 78 2.34 5.50 10.22
CA VAL A 78 2.14 6.71 11.06
C VAL A 78 1.92 6.33 12.51
N ALA A 79 1.12 5.30 12.80
CA ALA A 79 0.89 4.81 14.16
C ALA A 79 2.18 4.27 14.80
N ALA A 80 3.06 3.64 14.04
CA ALA A 80 4.33 3.10 14.54
C ALA A 80 5.33 4.20 14.94
N ILE A 81 5.27 5.38 14.31
CA ILE A 81 6.18 6.49 14.58
C ILE A 81 5.58 7.54 15.54
N ASP A 82 4.32 7.40 15.93
CA ASP A 82 3.67 8.34 16.84
C ASP A 82 4.33 8.33 18.22
N GLY A 83 4.72 9.52 18.70
CA GLY A 83 5.40 9.68 19.99
C GLY A 83 6.85 9.19 20.04
N VAL A 84 7.44 8.75 18.92
CA VAL A 84 8.85 8.32 18.85
C VAL A 84 9.77 9.55 18.91
N PRO A 85 10.86 9.52 19.74
CA PRO A 85 11.85 10.58 19.76
C PRO A 85 12.49 10.81 18.39
N ALA A 86 12.86 12.07 18.08
CA ALA A 86 13.37 12.45 16.77
C ALA A 86 14.61 11.65 16.32
N GLU A 87 15.49 11.30 17.26
CA GLU A 87 16.70 10.51 17.02
C GLU A 87 16.42 9.05 16.66
N GLU A 88 15.25 8.51 17.03
CA GLU A 88 14.84 7.13 16.76
C GLU A 88 13.84 7.04 15.61
N LEU A 89 13.34 8.18 15.12
CA LEU A 89 12.23 8.24 14.17
C LEU A 89 12.51 7.50 12.85
N VAL A 90 13.68 7.74 12.24
CA VAL A 90 14.05 7.12 10.97
C VAL A 90 14.27 5.60 11.13
N PRO A 91 15.05 5.11 12.11
CA PRO A 91 15.16 3.66 12.35
C PRO A 91 13.81 2.99 12.58
N VAL A 92 12.94 3.57 13.40
CA VAL A 92 11.60 3.01 13.67
C VAL A 92 10.74 3.00 12.41
N ALA A 93 10.74 4.08 11.63
CA ALA A 93 9.97 4.14 10.37
C ALA A 93 10.42 3.09 9.36
N ILE A 94 11.74 2.89 9.17
CA ILE A 94 12.30 1.86 8.30
C ILE A 94 11.88 0.46 8.77
N SER A 95 12.04 0.19 10.07
CA SER A 95 11.68 -1.11 10.63
C SER A 95 10.18 -1.39 10.49
N ALA A 96 9.32 -0.43 10.81
CA ALA A 96 7.87 -0.55 10.65
C ALA A 96 7.47 -0.79 9.18
N PHE A 97 8.06 -0.03 8.24
CA PHE A 97 7.86 -0.23 6.81
C PHE A 97 8.17 -1.67 6.38
N LEU A 98 9.32 -2.19 6.76
CA LEU A 98 9.73 -3.55 6.39
C LEU A 98 8.87 -4.63 7.07
N ASP A 99 8.41 -4.41 8.31
CA ASP A 99 7.49 -5.31 9.01
C ASP A 99 6.12 -5.39 8.33
N ILE A 100 5.59 -4.26 7.89
CA ILE A 100 4.32 -4.20 7.18
C ILE A 100 4.46 -4.86 5.80
N CYS A 101 5.54 -4.59 5.07
CA CYS A 101 5.84 -5.24 3.79
C CYS A 101 5.99 -6.77 3.91
N ALA A 102 6.40 -7.30 5.06
CA ALA A 102 6.51 -8.74 5.30
C ALA A 102 5.16 -9.44 5.51
N ARG A 103 4.07 -8.71 5.75
CA ARG A 103 2.72 -9.29 5.91
C ARG A 103 2.29 -10.00 4.62
N PRO A 104 1.73 -11.23 4.71
CA PRO A 104 1.37 -12.02 3.52
C PRO A 104 0.46 -11.27 2.53
N GLU A 105 -0.51 -10.50 3.04
CA GLU A 105 -1.43 -9.70 2.25
C GLU A 105 -0.69 -8.61 1.44
N VAL A 106 0.18 -7.84 2.10
CA VAL A 106 0.95 -6.75 1.48
C VAL A 106 1.90 -7.32 0.42
N ARG A 107 2.61 -8.40 0.75
CA ARG A 107 3.48 -9.10 -0.22
C ARG A 107 2.72 -9.56 -1.44
N ARG A 108 1.54 -10.19 -1.24
CA ARG A 108 0.77 -10.75 -2.35
C ARG A 108 0.15 -9.68 -3.22
N ILE A 109 -0.62 -8.76 -2.62
CA ILE A 109 -1.35 -7.73 -3.36
C ILE A 109 -0.40 -6.62 -3.81
N GLY A 110 0.39 -6.05 -2.89
CA GLY A 110 1.19 -4.84 -3.14
C GLY A 110 2.47 -5.11 -3.94
N LEU A 111 3.27 -6.10 -3.52
CA LEU A 111 4.58 -6.31 -4.10
C LEU A 111 4.58 -7.31 -5.28
N THR A 112 3.65 -8.27 -5.31
CA THR A 112 3.63 -9.30 -6.36
C THR A 112 2.61 -8.98 -7.46
N ASP A 113 1.33 -8.82 -7.09
CA ASP A 113 0.26 -8.71 -8.06
C ASP A 113 0.11 -7.28 -8.61
N ALA A 114 0.27 -6.23 -7.79
CA ALA A 114 0.02 -4.84 -8.22
C ALA A 114 0.93 -4.41 -9.38
N PRO A 115 2.25 -4.59 -9.36
CA PRO A 115 3.09 -4.24 -10.52
C PRO A 115 2.76 -5.06 -11.76
N ALA A 116 2.40 -6.35 -11.61
CA ALA A 116 2.06 -7.23 -12.72
C ALA A 116 0.68 -6.92 -13.35
N VAL A 117 -0.30 -6.54 -12.54
CA VAL A 117 -1.69 -6.30 -12.96
C VAL A 117 -1.89 -4.87 -13.44
N LEU A 118 -1.43 -3.88 -12.65
CA LEU A 118 -1.62 -2.47 -12.95
C LEU A 118 -0.60 -1.96 -13.97
N GLY A 119 0.59 -2.51 -13.95
CA GLY A 119 1.77 -2.03 -14.66
C GLY A 119 2.60 -1.08 -13.79
N TRP A 120 3.89 -0.99 -14.10
CA TRP A 120 4.86 -0.26 -13.30
C TRP A 120 4.49 1.20 -13.02
N ALA A 121 4.01 1.93 -14.03
CA ALA A 121 3.71 3.35 -13.89
C ALA A 121 2.54 3.61 -12.94
N ASP A 122 1.43 2.88 -13.08
CA ASP A 122 0.26 3.04 -12.23
C ASP A 122 0.55 2.61 -10.79
N TRP A 123 1.26 1.48 -10.62
CA TRP A 123 1.68 0.99 -9.32
C TRP A 123 2.52 2.04 -8.58
N ARG A 124 3.59 2.55 -9.22
CA ARG A 124 4.47 3.59 -8.64
C ARG A 124 3.74 4.90 -8.36
N SER A 125 2.75 5.27 -9.17
CA SER A 125 1.95 6.47 -8.95
C SER A 125 1.11 6.36 -7.68
N ILE A 126 0.50 5.19 -7.44
CA ILE A 126 -0.32 4.95 -6.25
C ILE A 126 0.57 4.96 -4.99
N GLU A 127 1.71 4.28 -4.99
CA GLU A 127 2.65 4.30 -3.88
C GLU A 127 3.13 5.72 -3.55
N ALA A 128 3.46 6.52 -4.57
CA ALA A 128 3.87 7.90 -4.38
C ALA A 128 2.72 8.79 -3.84
N GLU A 129 1.49 8.57 -4.31
CA GLU A 129 0.32 9.31 -3.83
C GLU A 129 0.09 9.12 -2.33
N HIS A 130 0.31 7.91 -1.81
CA HIS A 130 0.12 7.59 -0.39
C HIS A 130 1.36 7.87 0.47
N GLY A 131 2.57 7.49 0.02
CA GLY A 131 3.77 7.45 0.85
C GLY A 131 4.69 8.66 0.73
N LEU A 132 4.73 9.34 -0.42
CA LEU A 132 5.76 10.35 -0.69
C LEU A 132 5.73 11.54 0.28
N SER A 133 4.55 12.01 0.66
CA SER A 133 4.41 13.18 1.55
C SER A 133 5.04 12.95 2.93
N LEU A 134 4.90 11.75 3.49
CA LEU A 134 5.54 11.39 4.76
C LEU A 134 7.06 11.34 4.62
N VAL A 135 7.56 10.69 3.57
CA VAL A 135 9.02 10.58 3.35
C VAL A 135 9.64 11.95 3.10
N VAL A 136 8.99 12.84 2.34
CA VAL A 136 9.43 14.24 2.15
C VAL A 136 9.45 15.00 3.47
N ALA A 137 8.43 14.84 4.32
CA ALA A 137 8.38 15.47 5.63
C ALA A 137 9.53 14.99 6.54
N LEU A 138 9.82 13.69 6.58
CA LEU A 138 10.93 13.11 7.34
C LEU A 138 12.30 13.55 6.79
N ALA A 139 12.42 13.76 5.48
CA ALA A 139 13.66 14.22 4.86
C ALA A 139 13.92 15.72 5.03
N ALA A 140 12.91 16.53 5.35
CA ALA A 140 13.01 18.00 5.36
C ALA A 140 14.08 18.54 6.32
N ASP A 141 14.26 17.90 7.47
CA ASP A 141 15.24 18.31 8.49
C ASP A 141 16.61 17.61 8.34
N SER A 142 16.80 16.82 7.28
CA SER A 142 18.06 16.15 7.01
C SER A 142 19.18 17.14 6.63
N GLU A 143 20.43 16.76 6.91
CA GLU A 143 21.58 17.63 6.64
C GLU A 143 21.69 18.00 5.14
N PRO A 144 21.53 17.08 4.16
CA PRO A 144 21.59 17.44 2.73
C PRO A 144 20.54 18.46 2.29
N VAL A 145 19.35 18.46 2.92
CA VAL A 145 18.30 19.45 2.64
C VAL A 145 18.64 20.79 3.29
N ARG A 146 19.04 20.79 4.56
CA ARG A 146 19.41 22.02 5.30
C ARG A 146 20.61 22.73 4.72
N SER A 147 21.60 21.98 4.20
CA SER A 147 22.77 22.54 3.52
C SER A 147 22.49 23.05 2.09
N GLY A 148 21.30 22.78 1.55
CA GLY A 148 20.94 23.14 0.20
C GLY A 148 21.56 22.25 -0.89
N THR A 149 22.13 21.10 -0.52
CA THR A 149 22.69 20.13 -1.47
C THR A 149 21.59 19.51 -2.34
N THR A 150 20.40 19.27 -1.76
CA THR A 150 19.23 18.74 -2.46
C THR A 150 17.94 19.33 -1.91
N SER A 151 16.83 19.16 -2.63
CA SER A 151 15.50 19.47 -2.09
C SER A 151 14.92 18.28 -1.34
N ALA A 152 14.02 18.54 -0.37
CA ALA A 152 13.31 17.48 0.34
C ALA A 152 12.49 16.59 -0.60
N ASP A 153 11.93 17.16 -1.67
CA ASP A 153 11.16 16.42 -2.68
C ASP A 153 12.04 15.42 -3.44
N VAL A 154 13.19 15.83 -3.95
CA VAL A 154 14.13 14.94 -4.66
C VAL A 154 14.65 13.86 -3.74
N LEU A 155 15.04 14.23 -2.51
CA LEU A 155 15.51 13.24 -1.54
C LEU A 155 14.39 12.27 -1.15
N GLY A 156 13.18 12.76 -0.91
CA GLY A 156 12.00 11.94 -0.58
C GLY A 156 11.67 10.93 -1.67
N GLN A 157 11.72 11.32 -2.94
CA GLN A 157 11.50 10.42 -4.07
C GLN A 157 12.56 9.31 -4.15
N LEU A 158 13.83 9.65 -3.93
CA LEU A 158 14.91 8.67 -3.93
C LEU A 158 14.80 7.70 -2.76
N VAL A 159 14.49 8.22 -1.56
CA VAL A 159 14.29 7.39 -0.35
C VAL A 159 13.08 6.46 -0.51
N LEU A 160 11.94 6.98 -0.99
CA LEU A 160 10.77 6.13 -1.27
C LEU A 160 11.12 5.00 -2.26
N SER A 161 11.88 5.32 -3.31
CA SER A 161 12.31 4.31 -4.28
C SER A 161 13.23 3.26 -3.65
N ALA A 162 14.15 3.69 -2.77
CA ALA A 162 15.04 2.77 -2.05
C ALA A 162 14.25 1.88 -1.07
N LEU A 163 13.25 2.42 -0.37
CA LEU A 163 12.38 1.64 0.53
C LEU A 163 11.61 0.57 -0.23
N ILE A 164 11.00 0.92 -1.35
CA ILE A 164 10.24 -0.04 -2.17
C ILE A 164 11.16 -1.13 -2.73
N GLU A 165 12.32 -0.76 -3.28
CA GLU A 165 13.31 -1.75 -3.74
C GLU A 165 13.75 -2.66 -2.61
N SER A 166 13.94 -2.12 -1.40
CA SER A 166 14.29 -2.87 -0.21
C SER A 166 13.24 -3.92 0.16
N ALA A 167 11.95 -3.56 0.08
CA ALA A 167 10.86 -4.51 0.31
C ALA A 167 10.86 -5.65 -0.73
N LEU A 168 11.10 -5.34 -2.00
CA LEU A 168 11.20 -6.35 -3.08
C LEU A 168 12.40 -7.27 -2.85
N LEU A 169 13.58 -6.73 -2.50
CA LEU A 169 14.77 -7.52 -2.19
C LEU A 169 14.56 -8.50 -1.03
N VAL A 170 13.81 -8.08 0.00
CA VAL A 170 13.45 -8.96 1.13
C VAL A 170 12.42 -10.00 0.70
N ALA A 171 11.40 -9.60 -0.07
CA ALA A 171 10.33 -10.49 -0.52
C ALA A 171 10.83 -11.65 -1.41
N ASP A 172 11.85 -11.38 -2.26
CA ASP A 172 12.41 -12.34 -3.22
C ASP A 172 13.58 -13.15 -2.66
N ALA A 173 14.02 -12.87 -1.42
CA ALA A 173 15.18 -13.53 -0.86
C ALA A 173 14.90 -14.99 -0.45
N ALA A 174 15.89 -15.87 -0.67
CA ALA A 174 15.85 -17.24 -0.15
C ALA A 174 15.90 -17.29 1.38
N ASP A 175 16.56 -16.31 2.02
CA ASP A 175 16.57 -16.08 3.47
C ASP A 175 16.08 -14.64 3.74
N PRO A 176 14.77 -14.43 3.90
CA PRO A 176 14.20 -13.10 4.12
C PRO A 176 14.66 -12.45 5.44
N VAL A 177 14.93 -13.25 6.48
CA VAL A 177 15.34 -12.72 7.79
C VAL A 177 16.73 -12.08 7.70
N ARG A 178 17.68 -12.80 7.12
CA ARG A 178 19.03 -12.29 6.90
C ARG A 178 19.01 -11.09 5.94
N ARG A 179 18.26 -11.19 4.84
CA ARG A 179 18.16 -10.10 3.85
C ARG A 179 17.60 -8.83 4.46
N ARG A 180 16.56 -8.95 5.31
CA ARG A 180 16.01 -7.82 6.04
C ARG A 180 17.06 -7.11 6.89
N GLN A 181 17.86 -7.85 7.66
CA GLN A 181 18.92 -7.26 8.47
C GLN A 181 19.96 -6.50 7.64
N GLU A 182 20.37 -7.08 6.52
CA GLU A 182 21.32 -6.45 5.58
C GLU A 182 20.75 -5.15 4.99
N VAL A 183 19.47 -5.18 4.57
CA VAL A 183 18.77 -4.04 3.97
C VAL A 183 18.56 -2.93 5.01
N GLU A 184 18.07 -3.26 6.20
CA GLU A 184 17.85 -2.31 7.28
C GLU A 184 19.14 -1.59 7.67
N ALA A 185 20.23 -2.34 7.88
CA ALA A 185 21.54 -1.77 8.16
C ALA A 185 22.04 -0.85 7.03
N THR A 186 21.79 -1.22 5.77
CA THR A 186 22.16 -0.40 4.61
C THR A 186 21.37 0.89 4.53
N LEU A 187 20.05 0.84 4.70
CA LEU A 187 19.18 2.02 4.68
C LEU A 187 19.55 3.05 5.76
N LEU A 188 20.03 2.58 6.92
CA LEU A 188 20.48 3.47 8.01
C LEU A 188 21.84 4.14 7.75
N THR A 189 22.54 3.75 6.68
CA THR A 189 23.83 4.36 6.27
C THR A 189 23.68 5.31 5.08
N LEU A 190 22.53 5.32 4.41
CA LEU A 190 22.21 6.22 3.31
C LEU A 190 21.75 7.59 3.81
#